data_d6bebe15004b2599043f0bb1ded92b21
#
_entry.id   d6bebe15004b2599043f0bb1ded92b21
#
_cell.length_a   1.000
_cell.length_b   1.000
_cell.length_c   1.000
_cell.angle_alpha   90.00
_cell.angle_beta   90.00
_cell.angle_gamma   90.00
#
_symmetry.space_group_name_H-M   'P 1'
#
loop_
_entity.id
_entity.type
_entity.pdbx_description
1 polymer ?
#
loop_
_entity_poly.entity_id
_entity_poly.type
_entity_poly.pdbx_seq_one_letter_code
_entity_poly.pdbx_strand_id
1 'polypeptide(L)'
;DFLPVMIGCEQAMVSGTLCEPFSAHKANRLGICCEIVPALKIDGKFIPNPTVITDTYLDEFGRIVHGDFKTGDALKAGKALLKQGEIDLSLLDERVEALASKLLETFPECMAKSLEELRKPKLNAWNANKENSRAWLALNMMNEARTGFRAFNEGNREVGREIDFVALRQALAQGAPWTPELIDDLMPTA
;
A
#
# COMPACT_ATOMS: atom_id res chain seq x y z
N ASP A 1 9.43 -8.47 3.33
CA ASP A 1 10.34 -9.15 4.26
C ASP A 1 10.85 -8.24 5.40
N PHE A 2 11.00 -6.95 5.18
CA PHE A 2 11.47 -6.02 6.21
C PHE A 2 10.41 -5.04 6.72
N LEU A 3 9.19 -5.06 6.17
CA LEU A 3 8.10 -4.19 6.62
C LEU A 3 7.82 -4.32 8.12
N PRO A 4 7.77 -5.53 8.72
CA PRO A 4 7.60 -5.69 10.17
C PRO A 4 8.70 -5.02 11.01
N VAL A 5 9.92 -4.95 10.48
CA VAL A 5 11.05 -4.27 11.15
C VAL A 5 10.86 -2.75 11.13
N MET A 6 10.23 -2.22 10.08
CA MET A 6 10.03 -0.77 9.92
C MET A 6 8.83 -0.26 10.72
N ILE A 7 7.71 -0.97 10.72
CA ILE A 7 6.42 -0.46 11.21
C ILE A 7 5.79 -1.30 12.33
N GLY A 8 6.47 -2.37 12.77
CA GLY A 8 5.96 -3.35 13.72
C GLY A 8 5.12 -4.45 13.08
N CYS A 9 5.09 -5.61 13.73
CA CYS A 9 4.45 -6.81 13.20
C CYS A 9 2.95 -6.64 12.97
N GLU A 10 2.24 -5.98 13.90
CA GLU A 10 0.78 -5.78 13.82
C GLU A 10 0.38 -5.00 12.56
N GLN A 11 0.99 -3.85 12.33
CA GLN A 11 0.68 -3.03 11.17
C GLN A 11 1.09 -3.71 9.85
N ALA A 12 2.20 -4.45 9.86
CA ALA A 12 2.65 -5.22 8.71
C ALA A 12 1.70 -6.38 8.39
N MET A 13 1.19 -7.09 9.43
CA MET A 13 0.21 -8.15 9.26
C MET A 13 -1.11 -7.64 8.68
N VAL A 14 -1.67 -6.57 9.26
CA VAL A 14 -2.91 -5.96 8.75
C VAL A 14 -2.78 -5.60 7.27
N SER A 15 -1.71 -4.89 6.90
CA SER A 15 -1.50 -4.51 5.51
C SER A 15 -1.30 -5.72 4.59
N GLY A 16 -0.49 -6.69 5.01
CA GLY A 16 -0.16 -7.86 4.19
C GLY A 16 -1.29 -8.86 4.04
N THR A 17 -2.16 -9.01 5.06
CA THR A 17 -3.26 -9.99 5.04
C THR A 17 -4.55 -9.42 4.46
N LEU A 18 -4.83 -8.13 4.69
CA LEU A 18 -6.02 -7.46 4.17
C LEU A 18 -5.77 -6.75 2.83
N CYS A 19 -4.53 -6.72 2.37
CA CYS A 19 -4.12 -6.01 1.14
C CYS A 19 -4.50 -4.52 1.16
N GLU A 20 -4.58 -3.91 2.35
CA GLU A 20 -4.95 -2.51 2.49
C GLU A 20 -3.77 -1.58 2.17
N PRO A 21 -3.93 -0.61 1.26
CA PRO A 21 -2.88 0.34 0.96
C PRO A 21 -2.71 1.35 2.09
N PHE A 22 -1.48 1.81 2.28
CA PHE A 22 -1.20 2.98 3.11
C PHE A 22 -1.37 4.27 2.30
N SER A 23 -2.02 5.28 2.88
CA SER A 23 -1.86 6.64 2.36
C SER A 23 -0.44 7.16 2.64
N ALA A 24 -0.01 8.21 1.94
CA ALA A 24 1.27 8.86 2.23
C ALA A 24 1.35 9.35 3.68
N HIS A 25 0.25 9.89 4.23
CA HIS A 25 0.18 10.34 5.61
C HIS A 25 0.32 9.20 6.62
N LYS A 26 -0.35 8.07 6.39
CA LYS A 26 -0.19 6.87 7.23
C LYS A 26 1.22 6.30 7.12
N ALA A 27 1.78 6.25 5.91
CA ALA A 27 3.16 5.80 5.69
C ALA A 27 4.19 6.68 6.42
N ASN A 28 4.00 8.01 6.42
CA ASN A 28 4.85 8.93 7.18
C ASN A 28 4.71 8.70 8.69
N ARG A 29 3.50 8.59 9.21
CA ARG A 29 3.24 8.32 10.63
C ARG A 29 3.87 6.99 11.09
N LEU A 30 3.89 5.99 10.23
CA LEU A 30 4.50 4.68 10.50
C LEU A 30 6.03 4.64 10.27
N GLY A 31 6.64 5.74 9.81
CA GLY A 31 8.08 5.80 9.57
C GLY A 31 8.55 5.16 8.26
N ILE A 32 7.65 4.89 7.31
CA ILE A 32 8.00 4.36 5.98
C ILE A 32 8.65 5.44 5.12
N CYS A 33 8.19 6.68 5.23
CA CYS A 33 8.79 7.85 4.58
C CYS A 33 9.00 8.98 5.59
N CYS A 34 10.03 9.78 5.38
CA CYS A 34 10.44 10.84 6.32
C CYS A 34 9.66 12.14 6.13
N GLU A 35 9.15 12.39 4.94
CA GLU A 35 8.43 13.62 4.61
C GLU A 35 7.36 13.34 3.57
N ILE A 36 6.31 14.16 3.57
CA ILE A 36 5.24 14.17 2.57
C ILE A 36 4.99 15.60 2.13
N VAL A 37 4.65 15.76 0.86
CA VAL A 37 4.25 17.04 0.26
C VAL A 37 2.96 16.86 -0.53
N PRO A 38 2.09 17.87 -0.60
CA PRO A 38 0.92 17.81 -1.47
C PRO A 38 1.35 17.82 -2.94
N ALA A 39 0.68 17.00 -3.75
CA ALA A 39 0.87 16.94 -5.19
C ALA A 39 -0.40 17.33 -5.98
N LEU A 40 -1.53 17.46 -5.30
CA LEU A 40 -2.78 17.87 -5.92
C LEU A 40 -2.88 19.40 -5.91
N LYS A 41 -3.11 19.99 -7.09
CA LYS A 41 -3.25 21.43 -7.28
C LYS A 41 -4.63 21.75 -7.84
N ILE A 42 -5.37 22.64 -7.17
CA ILE A 42 -6.68 23.13 -7.61
C ILE A 42 -6.62 24.66 -7.59
N ASP A 43 -7.04 25.30 -8.66
CA ASP A 43 -7.00 26.76 -8.81
C ASP A 43 -5.63 27.37 -8.46
N GLY A 44 -4.56 26.70 -8.89
CA GLY A 44 -3.18 27.12 -8.66
C GLY A 44 -2.66 26.93 -7.22
N LYS A 45 -3.42 26.31 -6.32
CA LYS A 45 -3.02 26.07 -4.93
C LYS A 45 -2.87 24.58 -4.63
N PHE A 46 -1.78 24.21 -3.98
CA PHE A 46 -1.60 22.86 -3.45
C PHE A 46 -2.54 22.61 -2.29
N ILE A 47 -3.22 21.47 -2.32
CA ILE A 47 -4.11 21.02 -1.24
C ILE A 47 -3.72 19.62 -0.77
N PRO A 48 -3.98 19.26 0.49
CA PRO A 48 -3.83 17.88 0.97
C PRO A 48 -4.71 16.92 0.16
N ASN A 49 -4.35 15.63 0.16
CA ASN A 49 -5.17 14.62 -0.50
C ASN A 49 -6.59 14.60 0.07
N PRO A 50 -7.63 14.97 -0.71
CA PRO A 50 -8.99 15.11 -0.20
C PRO A 50 -9.67 13.77 0.15
N THR A 51 -9.08 12.64 -0.22
CA THR A 51 -9.58 11.30 0.12
C THR A 51 -9.02 10.74 1.42
N VAL A 52 -8.13 11.48 2.08
CA VAL A 52 -7.44 11.08 3.31
C VAL A 52 -7.84 12.01 4.46
N ILE A 53 -7.92 11.47 5.67
CA ILE A 53 -8.16 12.26 6.89
C ILE A 53 -6.84 12.93 7.28
N THR A 54 -6.76 14.26 7.14
CA THR A 54 -5.56 15.04 7.41
C THR A 54 -5.77 16.15 8.45
N ASP A 55 -7.02 16.43 8.80
CA ASP A 55 -7.48 17.49 9.70
C ASP A 55 -7.81 17.01 11.12
N THR A 56 -7.93 15.69 11.29
CA THR A 56 -8.26 15.07 12.57
C THR A 56 -7.21 14.02 12.91
N TYR A 57 -6.67 14.06 14.13
CA TYR A 57 -5.66 13.10 14.58
C TYR A 57 -6.29 11.91 15.29
N LEU A 58 -7.19 12.16 16.24
CA LEU A 58 -7.91 11.14 17.00
C LEU A 58 -9.41 11.22 16.70
N ASP A 59 -10.07 10.07 16.67
CA ASP A 59 -11.52 10.02 16.67
C ASP A 59 -12.10 10.18 18.10
N GLU A 60 -13.42 10.14 18.22
CA GLU A 60 -14.17 10.24 19.48
C GLU A 60 -13.85 9.15 20.50
N PHE A 61 -13.26 8.02 20.05
CA PHE A 61 -12.83 6.90 20.88
C PHE A 61 -11.33 6.92 21.19
N GLY A 62 -10.60 7.98 20.79
CA GLY A 62 -9.17 8.10 20.99
C GLY A 62 -8.30 7.27 20.05
N ARG A 63 -8.85 6.75 18.95
CA ARG A 63 -8.10 6.01 17.94
C ARG A 63 -7.46 6.98 16.96
N ILE A 64 -6.23 6.69 16.54
CA ILE A 64 -5.54 7.48 15.53
C ILE A 64 -6.17 7.23 14.16
N VAL A 65 -6.78 8.26 13.60
CA VAL A 65 -7.42 8.25 12.27
C VAL A 65 -6.67 9.10 11.25
N HIS A 66 -5.71 9.90 11.68
CA HIS A 66 -4.89 10.72 10.78
C HIS A 66 -4.14 9.83 9.78
N GLY A 67 -4.35 10.09 8.51
CA GLY A 67 -3.76 9.29 7.42
C GLY A 67 -4.61 8.11 6.96
N ASP A 68 -5.71 7.79 7.59
CA ASP A 68 -6.64 6.79 7.09
C ASP A 68 -7.46 7.34 5.91
N PHE A 69 -7.91 6.48 5.02
CA PHE A 69 -8.79 6.88 3.93
C PHE A 69 -10.19 7.22 4.45
N LYS A 70 -10.76 8.29 3.91
CA LYS A 70 -12.17 8.63 4.15
C LYS A 70 -13.08 7.53 3.61
N THR A 71 -14.29 7.41 4.16
CA THR A 71 -15.30 6.43 3.75
C THR A 71 -16.60 7.13 3.35
N GLY A 72 -17.53 6.39 2.79
CA GLY A 72 -18.87 6.87 2.47
C GLY A 72 -18.88 8.13 1.58
N ASP A 73 -19.71 9.09 1.93
CA ASP A 73 -19.91 10.31 1.15
C ASP A 73 -18.69 11.25 1.20
N ALA A 74 -17.93 11.24 2.29
CA ALA A 74 -16.69 12.00 2.40
C ALA A 74 -15.63 11.51 1.38
N LEU A 75 -15.54 10.19 1.15
CA LEU A 75 -14.69 9.63 0.11
C LEU A 75 -15.18 9.99 -1.29
N LYS A 76 -16.50 9.95 -1.53
CA LYS A 76 -17.08 10.34 -2.83
C LYS A 76 -16.77 11.80 -3.14
N ALA A 77 -16.97 12.70 -2.17
CA ALA A 77 -16.62 14.12 -2.31
C ALA A 77 -15.14 14.32 -2.57
N GLY A 78 -14.27 13.61 -1.84
CA GLY A 78 -12.81 13.66 -2.07
C GLY A 78 -12.43 13.20 -3.48
N LYS A 79 -13.02 12.12 -3.98
CA LYS A 79 -12.80 11.63 -5.36
C LYS A 79 -13.29 12.62 -6.42
N ALA A 80 -14.37 13.36 -6.15
CA ALA A 80 -14.85 14.42 -7.05
C ALA A 80 -13.86 15.59 -7.12
N LEU A 81 -13.26 15.98 -5.98
CA LEU A 81 -12.21 17.00 -5.94
C LEU A 81 -10.94 16.57 -6.68
N LEU A 82 -10.52 15.30 -6.56
CA LEU A 82 -9.36 14.78 -7.32
C LEU A 82 -9.52 14.97 -8.84
N LYS A 83 -10.74 14.87 -9.36
CA LYS A 83 -11.01 15.03 -10.79
C LYS A 83 -10.96 16.49 -11.26
N GLN A 84 -11.03 17.45 -10.35
CA GLN A 84 -11.00 18.88 -10.66
C GLN A 84 -9.59 19.46 -10.65
N GLY A 85 -8.65 18.75 -10.04
CA GLY A 85 -7.26 19.19 -9.92
C GLY A 85 -6.33 18.52 -10.90
N GLU A 86 -5.13 19.02 -10.92
CA GLU A 86 -3.98 18.45 -11.64
C GLU A 86 -2.93 17.93 -10.66
N ILE A 87 -2.14 16.95 -11.09
CA ILE A 87 -0.98 16.48 -10.33
C ILE A 87 0.22 17.31 -10.72
N ASP A 88 0.77 18.03 -9.74
CA ASP A 88 1.97 18.84 -9.87
C ASP A 88 3.01 18.35 -8.86
N LEU A 89 4.14 17.86 -9.36
CA LEU A 89 5.22 17.30 -8.53
C LEU A 89 6.32 18.30 -8.19
N SER A 90 6.18 19.58 -8.58
CA SER A 90 7.21 20.60 -8.38
C SER A 90 7.66 20.75 -6.92
N LEU A 91 6.72 20.67 -5.95
CA LEU A 91 7.06 20.67 -4.54
C LEU A 91 7.85 19.44 -4.10
N LEU A 92 7.55 18.28 -4.69
CA LEU A 92 8.30 17.05 -4.42
C LEU A 92 9.73 17.18 -4.93
N ASP A 93 9.90 17.66 -6.16
CA ASP A 93 11.21 17.88 -6.78
C ASP A 93 12.04 18.89 -5.97
N GLU A 94 11.43 19.99 -5.54
CA GLU A 94 12.09 20.99 -4.68
C GLU A 94 12.58 20.37 -3.34
N ARG A 95 11.73 19.55 -2.70
CA ARG A 95 12.11 18.93 -1.42
C ARG A 95 13.17 17.84 -1.58
N VAL A 96 13.10 17.06 -2.65
CA VAL A 96 14.12 16.06 -3.00
C VAL A 96 15.46 16.75 -3.26
N GLU A 97 15.48 17.83 -4.05
CA GLU A 97 16.68 18.59 -4.34
C GLU A 97 17.30 19.22 -3.07
N ALA A 98 16.46 19.79 -2.21
CA ALA A 98 16.90 20.35 -0.93
C ALA A 98 17.51 19.27 -0.02
N LEU A 99 16.98 18.06 0.00
CA LEU A 99 17.53 16.94 0.76
C LEU A 99 18.82 16.43 0.15
N ALA A 100 18.88 16.28 -1.18
CA ALA A 100 20.06 15.86 -1.90
C ALA A 100 21.22 16.84 -1.69
N SER A 101 20.94 18.15 -1.74
CA SER A 101 21.94 19.20 -1.47
C SER A 101 22.54 19.07 -0.07
N LYS A 102 21.71 18.80 0.95
CA LYS A 102 22.21 18.56 2.32
C LYS A 102 23.11 17.32 2.41
N LEU A 103 22.79 16.27 1.67
CA LEU A 103 23.65 15.07 1.62
C LEU A 103 25.01 15.36 0.98
N LEU A 104 25.05 16.22 -0.04
CA LEU A 104 26.30 16.63 -0.70
C LEU A 104 27.21 17.45 0.21
N GLU A 105 26.69 18.08 1.26
CA GLU A 105 27.44 18.83 2.27
C GLU A 105 28.01 17.94 3.37
N THR A 106 27.86 16.62 3.29
CA THR A 106 28.43 15.66 4.24
C THR A 106 29.70 14.99 3.67
N PHE A 107 30.57 14.48 4.56
CA PHE A 107 31.76 13.72 4.13
C PHE A 107 31.32 12.41 3.45
N PRO A 108 31.74 12.14 2.19
CA PRO A 108 31.22 11.03 1.41
C PRO A 108 31.52 9.65 2.03
N GLU A 109 32.70 9.44 2.59
CA GLU A 109 33.05 8.17 3.23
C GLU A 109 32.26 7.96 4.53
N CYS A 110 32.09 9.01 5.33
CA CYS A 110 31.30 8.96 6.55
C CYS A 110 29.85 8.63 6.22
N MET A 111 29.28 9.28 5.22
CA MET A 111 27.92 9.01 4.75
C MET A 111 27.77 7.57 4.26
N ALA A 112 28.68 7.07 3.45
CA ALA A 112 28.65 5.71 2.93
C ALA A 112 28.69 4.67 4.07
N LYS A 113 29.57 4.86 5.05
CA LYS A 113 29.69 3.97 6.22
C LYS A 113 28.48 4.04 7.14
N SER A 114 27.94 5.23 7.36
CA SER A 114 26.70 5.39 8.15
C SER A 114 25.52 4.68 7.49
N LEU A 115 25.37 4.80 6.17
CA LEU A 115 24.33 4.09 5.43
C LEU A 115 24.52 2.57 5.47
N GLU A 116 25.76 2.08 5.39
CA GLU A 116 26.06 0.65 5.51
C GLU A 116 25.59 0.12 6.88
N GLU A 117 25.93 0.80 7.96
CA GLU A 117 25.54 0.42 9.32
C GLU A 117 24.01 0.49 9.54
N LEU A 118 23.39 1.59 9.14
CA LEU A 118 21.95 1.79 9.35
C LEU A 118 21.08 0.83 8.53
N ARG A 119 21.59 0.28 7.43
CA ARG A 119 20.89 -0.72 6.60
C ARG A 119 20.97 -2.15 7.13
N LYS A 120 21.91 -2.46 8.02
CA LYS A 120 22.13 -3.84 8.52
C LYS A 120 20.86 -4.50 9.08
N PRO A 121 20.06 -3.87 9.96
CA PRO A 121 18.85 -4.50 10.48
C PRO A 121 17.88 -4.90 9.36
N LYS A 122 17.69 -4.03 8.37
CA LYS A 122 16.84 -4.29 7.21
C LYS A 122 17.39 -5.41 6.34
N LEU A 123 18.68 -5.41 6.06
CA LEU A 123 19.34 -6.45 5.26
C LEU A 123 19.32 -7.81 5.97
N ASN A 124 19.48 -7.84 7.28
CA ASN A 124 19.37 -9.07 8.07
C ASN A 124 17.96 -9.67 7.97
N ALA A 125 16.91 -8.84 8.13
CA ALA A 125 15.52 -9.29 7.96
C ALA A 125 15.26 -9.80 6.53
N TRP A 126 15.76 -9.11 5.51
CA TRP A 126 15.68 -9.55 4.12
C TRP A 126 16.37 -10.91 3.92
N ASN A 127 17.62 -11.04 4.35
CA ASN A 127 18.41 -12.26 4.17
C ASN A 127 17.81 -13.46 4.91
N ALA A 128 17.21 -13.24 6.08
CA ALA A 128 16.55 -14.29 6.84
C ALA A 128 15.26 -14.81 6.19
N ASN A 129 14.52 -13.93 5.50
CA ASN A 129 13.15 -14.22 5.05
C ASN A 129 13.02 -14.43 3.53
N LYS A 130 14.03 -14.07 2.73
CA LYS A 130 13.94 -14.08 1.26
C LYS A 130 13.58 -15.43 0.66
N GLU A 131 14.04 -16.55 1.25
CA GLU A 131 13.73 -17.88 0.73
C GLU A 131 12.28 -18.28 1.03
N ASN A 132 11.73 -17.88 2.18
CA ASN A 132 10.32 -18.05 2.49
C ASN A 132 9.45 -17.27 1.49
N SER A 133 9.84 -16.04 1.17
CA SER A 133 9.13 -15.21 0.19
C SER A 133 9.16 -15.79 -1.21
N ARG A 134 10.29 -16.37 -1.61
CA ARG A 134 10.42 -17.08 -2.90
C ARG A 134 9.54 -18.32 -2.97
N ALA A 135 9.55 -19.14 -1.91
CA ALA A 135 8.73 -20.34 -1.82
C ALA A 135 7.24 -19.98 -1.83
N TRP A 136 6.83 -18.98 -1.03
CA TRP A 136 5.47 -18.47 -1.03
C TRP A 136 5.04 -17.99 -2.42
N LEU A 137 5.86 -17.19 -3.10
CA LEU A 137 5.56 -16.70 -4.44
C LEU A 137 5.40 -17.84 -5.45
N ALA A 138 6.28 -18.84 -5.39
CA ALA A 138 6.21 -20.00 -6.29
C ALA A 138 4.89 -20.76 -6.10
N LEU A 139 4.49 -21.08 -4.85
CA LEU A 139 3.23 -21.75 -4.55
C LEU A 139 2.02 -20.92 -4.97
N ASN A 140 2.03 -19.62 -4.67
CA ASN A 140 0.94 -18.72 -5.01
C ASN A 140 0.74 -18.63 -6.53
N MET A 141 1.82 -18.54 -7.31
CA MET A 141 1.76 -18.49 -8.78
C MET A 141 1.22 -19.75 -9.43
N MET A 142 1.20 -20.88 -8.74
CA MET A 142 0.63 -22.11 -9.28
C MET A 142 -0.90 -22.04 -9.42
N ASN A 143 -1.60 -21.49 -8.42
CA ASN A 143 -3.06 -21.49 -8.35
C ASN A 143 -3.65 -20.09 -8.12
N GLU A 144 -3.45 -19.54 -6.90
CA GLU A 144 -4.16 -18.36 -6.43
C GLU A 144 -3.87 -17.09 -7.23
N ALA A 145 -2.60 -16.82 -7.51
CA ALA A 145 -2.23 -15.62 -8.27
C ALA A 145 -2.76 -15.69 -9.71
N ARG A 146 -2.72 -16.85 -10.35
CA ARG A 146 -3.30 -17.03 -11.69
C ARG A 146 -4.81 -16.77 -11.68
N THR A 147 -5.50 -17.30 -10.69
CA THR A 147 -6.94 -17.07 -10.49
C THR A 147 -7.25 -15.58 -10.27
N GLY A 148 -6.51 -14.92 -9.39
CA GLY A 148 -6.66 -13.50 -9.13
C GLY A 148 -6.38 -12.63 -10.36
N PHE A 149 -5.31 -12.92 -11.11
CA PHE A 149 -5.03 -12.21 -12.37
C PHE A 149 -6.12 -12.42 -13.41
N ARG A 150 -6.66 -13.62 -13.49
CA ARG A 150 -7.78 -13.93 -14.39
C ARG A 150 -9.01 -13.12 -14.02
N ALA A 151 -9.43 -13.12 -12.74
CA ALA A 151 -10.58 -12.36 -12.27
C ALA A 151 -10.40 -10.84 -12.49
N PHE A 152 -9.18 -10.33 -12.28
CA PHE A 152 -8.88 -8.92 -12.53
C PHE A 152 -9.01 -8.54 -14.01
N ASN A 153 -8.57 -9.41 -14.93
CA ASN A 153 -8.59 -9.14 -16.38
C ASN A 153 -9.96 -9.38 -17.01
N GLU A 154 -10.69 -10.41 -16.57
CA GLU A 154 -12.02 -10.76 -17.09
C GLU A 154 -13.14 -9.92 -16.47
N GLY A 155 -12.95 -9.46 -15.22
CA GLY A 155 -13.89 -8.59 -14.52
C GLY A 155 -13.87 -7.14 -15.01
N ASN A 156 -14.88 -6.38 -14.64
CA ASN A 156 -15.05 -4.98 -14.97
C ASN A 156 -15.55 -4.16 -13.77
N ARG A 157 -15.96 -2.90 -13.98
CA ARG A 157 -16.43 -2.04 -12.89
C ARG A 157 -17.83 -2.38 -12.39
N GLU A 158 -18.63 -3.09 -13.16
CA GLU A 158 -20.01 -3.42 -12.84
C GLU A 158 -20.10 -4.70 -12.01
N VAL A 159 -19.37 -5.73 -12.42
CA VAL A 159 -19.38 -7.05 -11.76
C VAL A 159 -18.25 -7.25 -10.75
N GLY A 160 -17.31 -6.32 -10.68
CA GLY A 160 -16.10 -6.46 -9.86
C GLY A 160 -14.94 -7.09 -10.62
N ARG A 161 -13.81 -7.25 -9.93
CA ARG A 161 -12.56 -7.82 -10.46
C ARG A 161 -11.95 -8.85 -9.53
N GLU A 162 -12.76 -9.39 -8.66
CA GLU A 162 -12.35 -10.37 -7.66
C GLU A 162 -13.27 -11.58 -7.75
N ILE A 163 -12.75 -12.74 -7.37
CA ILE A 163 -13.56 -13.95 -7.23
C ILE A 163 -14.41 -13.87 -5.97
N ASP A 164 -15.41 -14.73 -5.86
CA ASP A 164 -16.10 -14.93 -4.59
C ASP A 164 -15.23 -15.70 -3.59
N PHE A 165 -14.44 -14.95 -2.81
CA PHE A 165 -13.53 -15.52 -1.80
C PHE A 165 -14.28 -16.28 -0.68
N VAL A 166 -15.53 -15.91 -0.38
CA VAL A 166 -16.31 -16.58 0.67
C VAL A 166 -16.76 -17.93 0.18
N ALA A 167 -17.32 -18.00 -1.02
CA ALA A 167 -17.73 -19.25 -1.63
C ALA A 167 -16.53 -20.18 -1.87
N LEU A 168 -15.37 -19.65 -2.32
CA LEU A 168 -14.13 -20.43 -2.44
C LEU A 168 -13.75 -21.10 -1.11
N ARG A 169 -13.71 -20.32 -0.03
CA ARG A 169 -13.36 -20.86 1.31
C ARG A 169 -14.34 -21.92 1.78
N GLN A 170 -15.64 -21.75 1.52
CA GLN A 170 -16.66 -22.73 1.84
C GLN A 170 -16.50 -24.02 1.06
N ALA A 171 -16.24 -23.93 -0.26
CA ALA A 171 -16.02 -25.11 -1.10
C ALA A 171 -14.78 -25.90 -0.64
N LEU A 172 -13.66 -25.22 -0.41
CA LEU A 172 -12.44 -25.87 0.08
C LEU A 172 -12.60 -26.49 1.47
N ALA A 173 -13.35 -25.85 2.37
CA ALA A 173 -13.65 -26.39 3.71
C ALA A 173 -14.52 -27.65 3.64
N GLN A 174 -15.31 -27.83 2.59
CA GLN A 174 -16.10 -29.02 2.31
C GLN A 174 -15.32 -30.10 1.55
N GLY A 175 -14.04 -29.87 1.27
CA GLY A 175 -13.16 -30.81 0.61
C GLY A 175 -13.21 -30.75 -0.93
N ALA A 176 -13.79 -29.72 -1.53
CA ALA A 176 -13.77 -29.54 -2.97
C ALA A 176 -12.31 -29.38 -3.47
N PRO A 177 -11.91 -30.10 -4.53
CA PRO A 177 -10.59 -29.90 -5.11
C PRO A 177 -10.52 -28.56 -5.85
N TRP A 178 -9.32 -27.99 -5.94
CA TRP A 178 -9.07 -26.81 -6.76
C TRP A 178 -9.06 -27.21 -8.24
N THR A 179 -10.16 -26.99 -8.91
CA THR A 179 -10.32 -27.33 -10.34
C THR A 179 -10.66 -26.09 -11.16
N PRO A 180 -10.43 -26.12 -12.48
CA PRO A 180 -10.87 -25.04 -13.37
C PRO A 180 -12.36 -24.73 -13.26
N GLU A 181 -13.19 -25.77 -13.16
CA GLU A 181 -14.65 -25.67 -13.08
C GLU A 181 -15.07 -24.92 -11.79
N LEU A 182 -14.49 -25.27 -10.64
CA LEU A 182 -14.73 -24.56 -9.39
C LEU A 182 -14.37 -23.08 -9.54
N ILE A 183 -13.25 -22.79 -10.19
CA ILE A 183 -12.80 -21.40 -10.38
C ILE A 183 -13.71 -20.65 -11.36
N ASP A 184 -14.18 -21.29 -12.41
CA ASP A 184 -15.12 -20.69 -13.37
C ASP A 184 -16.42 -20.24 -12.68
N ASP A 185 -16.96 -21.06 -11.77
CA ASP A 185 -18.17 -20.76 -11.01
C ASP A 185 -17.98 -19.56 -10.02
N LEU A 186 -16.74 -19.25 -9.66
CA LEU A 186 -16.41 -18.20 -8.72
C LEU A 186 -15.94 -16.89 -9.36
N MET A 187 -15.79 -16.88 -10.69
CA MET A 187 -15.38 -15.70 -11.43
C MET A 187 -16.44 -14.60 -11.39
N PRO A 188 -16.03 -13.31 -11.45
CA PRO A 188 -16.99 -12.22 -11.60
C PRO A 188 -17.76 -12.41 -12.92
N THR A 189 -19.07 -12.68 -12.79
CA THR A 189 -19.96 -12.89 -13.95
C THR A 189 -20.69 -11.60 -14.30
N ALA A 190 -20.78 -11.34 -15.61
CA ALA A 190 -21.56 -10.22 -16.15
C ALA A 190 -23.08 -10.49 -16.03
#